data_3fde1898baaa826f70444759ecf9e804
#
_entry.id   3fde1898baaa826f70444759ecf9e804
#
_cell.length_a   1.000
_cell.length_b   1.000
_cell.length_c   1.000
_cell.angle_alpha   90.00
_cell.angle_beta   90.00
_cell.angle_gamma   90.00
#
_symmetry.space_group_name_H-M   'P 1'
#
loop_
_entity.id
_entity.type
_entity.pdbx_description
1 polymer ?
#
loop_
_entity_poly.entity_id
_entity_poly.type
_entity_poly.pdbx_seq_one_letter_code
_entity_poly.pdbx_strand_id
1 'polypeptide(L)'
;MSKFNELITSISAAPANERAQLLEFLMHNLERIPLGKLSEDDRQALLALAMEQVEALLTQIPATTDYRTKDQLFVCQDMVCGLVMYLCPKASSLPAGAKDKLQFLMALVQTARIMENTLEKLMDQESIDGEGAGKLLSLVDKIPDEYRRGRLWAGLIHFEDRIRRMTPEARSAFTGFLTRELDRYLAMENPGRDELENLELMADVCGHLPGEQTQRQLHALLERKEAHIGYFAAVSLLKNDMILPQEAVEFLARDLGYALLTHALLKKHGQASRFPAECATEEYLAKSDLVHWLLYPTELGQAPDEIEYIGKFKPFLKKNAYHIFRFRSNSDTLSEDCKGKWLIGWSNCDSGTFSNFDLYDDYAKDTPEATVKNIRKKLIG
;
A
#
# COMPACT_ATOMS: atom_id res chain seq x y z
N MET A 1 34.61 16.32 22.52
CA MET A 1 34.05 15.37 21.52
C MET A 1 32.72 14.89 22.01
N SER A 2 31.69 14.89 21.17
CA SER A 2 30.34 14.43 21.51
C SER A 2 30.33 12.96 21.89
N LYS A 3 29.61 12.60 22.95
CA LYS A 3 29.37 11.20 23.35
C LYS A 3 28.44 10.45 22.38
N PHE A 4 27.80 11.16 21.44
CA PHE A 4 26.95 10.58 20.41
C PHE A 4 27.68 10.32 19.08
N ASN A 5 28.98 10.59 18.95
CA ASN A 5 29.71 10.52 17.68
C ASN A 5 29.57 9.18 16.96
N GLU A 6 29.67 8.05 17.67
CA GLU A 6 29.53 6.72 17.07
C GLU A 6 28.12 6.52 16.49
N LEU A 7 27.10 6.90 17.26
CA LEU A 7 25.69 6.79 16.82
C LEU A 7 25.37 7.72 15.65
N ILE A 8 25.89 8.97 15.71
CA ILE A 8 25.76 9.94 14.61
C ILE A 8 26.36 9.38 13.32
N THR A 9 27.58 8.83 13.38
CA THR A 9 28.25 8.24 12.22
C THR A 9 27.43 7.04 11.67
N SER A 10 26.89 6.20 12.56
CA SER A 10 26.05 5.08 12.16
C SER A 10 24.76 5.54 11.47
N ILE A 11 24.08 6.57 11.97
CA ILE A 11 22.86 7.12 11.37
C ILE A 11 23.14 7.69 9.98
N SER A 12 24.23 8.47 9.83
CA SER A 12 24.59 9.10 8.55
C SER A 12 24.94 8.07 7.47
N ALA A 13 25.51 6.93 7.86
CA ALA A 13 25.91 5.85 6.93
C ALA A 13 24.81 4.83 6.63
N ALA A 14 23.73 4.77 7.44
CA ALA A 14 22.73 3.72 7.37
C ALA A 14 21.75 3.91 6.19
N PRO A 15 21.26 2.80 5.57
CA PRO A 15 20.13 2.84 4.66
C PRO A 15 18.84 3.23 5.41
N ALA A 16 17.79 3.63 4.67
CA ALA A 16 16.58 4.24 5.25
C ALA A 16 15.93 3.41 6.38
N ASN A 17 15.82 2.09 6.20
CA ASN A 17 15.23 1.19 7.19
C ASN A 17 16.03 1.10 8.50
N GLU A 18 17.35 1.02 8.43
CA GLU A 18 18.23 1.00 9.60
C GLU A 18 18.33 2.39 10.23
N ARG A 19 18.33 3.43 9.41
CA ARG A 19 18.37 4.83 9.84
C ARG A 19 17.16 5.19 10.70
N ALA A 20 15.96 4.74 10.31
CA ALA A 20 14.74 4.94 11.10
C ALA A 20 14.88 4.37 12.51
N GLN A 21 15.35 3.12 12.63
CA GLN A 21 15.56 2.44 13.92
C GLN A 21 16.63 3.14 14.79
N LEU A 22 17.72 3.59 14.17
CA LEU A 22 18.79 4.29 14.89
C LEU A 22 18.33 5.68 15.37
N LEU A 23 17.53 6.38 14.57
CA LEU A 23 16.93 7.67 14.97
C LEU A 23 15.91 7.48 16.11
N GLU A 24 15.08 6.44 16.05
CA GLU A 24 14.15 6.09 17.12
C GLU A 24 14.90 5.78 18.43
N PHE A 25 15.95 4.97 18.34
CA PHE A 25 16.82 4.68 19.48
C PHE A 25 17.47 5.96 20.05
N LEU A 26 17.95 6.86 19.18
CA LEU A 26 18.51 8.14 19.61
C LEU A 26 17.46 8.98 20.34
N MET A 27 16.26 9.14 19.76
CA MET A 27 15.17 9.92 20.35
C MET A 27 14.75 9.37 21.70
N HIS A 28 14.55 8.05 21.84
CA HIS A 28 14.19 7.42 23.09
C HIS A 28 15.22 7.66 24.21
N ASN A 29 16.49 7.70 23.87
CA ASN A 29 17.56 8.01 24.83
C ASN A 29 17.59 9.51 25.19
N LEU A 30 17.34 10.38 24.21
CA LEU A 30 17.34 11.84 24.44
C LEU A 30 16.15 12.30 25.28
N GLU A 31 14.97 11.70 25.13
CA GLU A 31 13.77 12.02 25.92
C GLU A 31 14.02 11.89 27.44
N ARG A 32 14.97 11.06 27.84
CA ARG A 32 15.35 10.83 29.24
C ARG A 32 16.38 11.84 29.75
N ILE A 33 16.95 12.66 28.88
CA ILE A 33 18.00 13.62 29.21
C ILE A 33 17.42 15.04 29.12
N PRO A 34 17.28 15.79 30.21
CA PRO A 34 16.87 17.19 30.12
C PRO A 34 17.84 17.98 29.22
N LEU A 35 17.31 18.83 28.33
CA LEU A 35 18.11 19.60 27.35
C LEU A 35 19.27 20.34 28.00
N GLY A 36 19.07 20.93 29.20
CA GLY A 36 20.12 21.63 29.95
C GLY A 36 21.25 20.76 30.49
N LYS A 37 21.13 19.41 30.40
CA LYS A 37 22.19 18.46 30.76
C LYS A 37 23.03 17.96 29.58
N LEU A 38 22.64 18.31 28.34
CA LEU A 38 23.48 18.09 27.19
C LEU A 38 24.63 19.09 27.15
N SER A 39 25.82 18.58 26.85
CA SER A 39 26.96 19.50 26.59
C SER A 39 26.72 20.29 25.31
N GLU A 40 27.39 21.44 25.17
CA GLU A 40 27.28 22.21 23.94
C GLU A 40 27.82 21.45 22.73
N ASP A 41 28.91 20.67 22.90
CA ASP A 41 29.43 19.78 21.83
C ASP A 41 28.40 18.74 21.41
N ASP A 42 27.67 18.10 22.35
CA ASP A 42 26.60 17.13 22.04
C ASP A 42 25.46 17.81 21.28
N ARG A 43 25.02 18.98 21.73
CA ARG A 43 23.92 19.72 21.08
C ARG A 43 24.28 20.13 19.64
N GLN A 44 25.47 20.63 19.43
CA GLN A 44 25.94 21.03 18.09
C GLN A 44 26.09 19.84 17.18
N ALA A 45 26.63 18.71 17.66
CA ALA A 45 26.77 17.49 16.89
C ALA A 45 25.40 16.90 16.48
N LEU A 46 24.44 16.85 17.41
CA LEU A 46 23.08 16.37 17.14
C LEU A 46 22.31 17.29 16.20
N LEU A 47 22.50 18.60 16.33
CA LEU A 47 21.89 19.57 15.44
C LEU A 47 22.47 19.48 14.01
N ALA A 48 23.79 19.28 13.89
CA ALA A 48 24.43 19.04 12.60
C ALA A 48 23.89 17.77 11.93
N LEU A 49 23.73 16.66 12.67
CA LEU A 49 23.10 15.45 12.20
C LEU A 49 21.66 15.72 11.70
N ALA A 50 20.85 16.41 12.51
CA ALA A 50 19.47 16.71 12.13
C ALA A 50 19.40 17.50 10.82
N MET A 51 20.30 18.48 10.64
CA MET A 51 20.38 19.28 9.42
C MET A 51 20.82 18.48 8.20
N GLU A 52 21.81 17.62 8.35
CA GLU A 52 22.24 16.67 7.30
C GLU A 52 21.08 15.79 6.87
N GLN A 53 20.35 15.22 7.82
CA GLN A 53 19.21 14.36 7.54
C GLN A 53 18.05 15.11 6.87
N VAL A 54 17.79 16.38 7.23
CA VAL A 54 16.79 17.23 6.55
C VAL A 54 17.12 17.37 5.07
N GLU A 55 18.36 17.69 4.72
CA GLU A 55 18.78 17.84 3.31
C GLU A 55 18.67 16.51 2.55
N ALA A 56 19.05 15.40 3.20
CA ALA A 56 18.94 14.08 2.61
C ALA A 56 17.47 13.71 2.34
N LEU A 57 16.56 13.92 3.30
CA LEU A 57 15.14 13.60 3.19
C LEU A 57 14.42 14.43 2.13
N LEU A 58 14.73 15.74 2.03
CA LEU A 58 14.18 16.61 1.00
C LEU A 58 14.51 16.15 -0.42
N THR A 59 15.64 15.45 -0.59
CA THR A 59 16.06 14.89 -1.88
C THR A 59 15.53 13.48 -2.10
N GLN A 60 15.57 12.63 -1.07
CA GLN A 60 15.27 11.21 -1.17
C GLN A 60 13.76 10.92 -1.28
N ILE A 61 12.91 11.64 -0.50
CA ILE A 61 11.46 11.37 -0.49
C ILE A 61 10.85 11.56 -1.89
N PRO A 62 11.08 12.68 -2.61
CA PRO A 62 10.52 12.85 -3.95
C PRO A 62 11.07 11.88 -4.98
N ALA A 63 12.33 11.44 -4.82
CA ALA A 63 13.00 10.53 -5.75
C ALA A 63 12.65 9.04 -5.53
N THR A 64 12.06 8.69 -4.39
CA THR A 64 11.77 7.31 -4.00
C THR A 64 10.41 6.88 -4.52
N THR A 65 10.39 5.81 -5.29
CA THR A 65 9.17 5.18 -5.84
C THR A 65 8.78 3.91 -5.10
N ASP A 66 9.71 3.30 -4.35
CA ASP A 66 9.44 2.12 -3.54
C ASP A 66 8.72 2.50 -2.24
N TYR A 67 7.52 1.91 -2.04
CA TYR A 67 6.64 2.18 -0.90
C TYR A 67 7.32 1.93 0.47
N ARG A 68 8.01 0.81 0.64
CA ARG A 68 8.67 0.48 1.91
C ARG A 68 9.75 1.49 2.27
N THR A 69 10.58 1.81 1.29
CA THR A 69 11.64 2.81 1.46
C THR A 69 11.03 4.19 1.73
N LYS A 70 9.96 4.54 1.04
CA LYS A 70 9.25 5.82 1.24
C LYS A 70 8.64 5.92 2.64
N ASP A 71 7.98 4.87 3.12
CA ASP A 71 7.45 4.80 4.49
C ASP A 71 8.58 4.96 5.54
N GLN A 72 9.70 4.28 5.36
CA GLN A 72 10.87 4.43 6.23
C GLN A 72 11.45 5.85 6.21
N LEU A 73 11.47 6.51 5.06
CA LEU A 73 11.91 7.91 4.95
C LEU A 73 10.95 8.86 5.68
N PHE A 74 9.65 8.61 5.67
CA PHE A 74 8.69 9.39 6.47
C PHE A 74 8.87 9.17 7.97
N VAL A 75 9.15 7.93 8.40
CA VAL A 75 9.53 7.66 9.81
C VAL A 75 10.80 8.44 10.18
N CYS A 76 11.82 8.42 9.33
CA CYS A 76 13.03 9.23 9.52
C CYS A 76 12.68 10.72 9.63
N GLN A 77 11.80 11.24 8.78
CA GLN A 77 11.36 12.63 8.82
C GLN A 77 10.71 13.00 10.15
N ASP A 78 9.83 12.14 10.66
CA ASP A 78 9.16 12.37 11.94
C ASP A 78 10.16 12.39 13.10
N MET A 79 11.13 11.48 13.11
CA MET A 79 12.19 11.43 14.12
C MET A 79 13.12 12.64 14.03
N VAL A 80 13.52 13.05 12.83
CA VAL A 80 14.37 14.24 12.62
C VAL A 80 13.64 15.52 13.06
N CYS A 81 12.37 15.68 12.72
CA CYS A 81 11.56 16.80 13.21
C CYS A 81 11.44 16.80 14.74
N GLY A 82 11.26 15.62 15.36
CA GLY A 82 11.26 15.46 16.82
C GLY A 82 12.59 15.89 17.44
N LEU A 83 13.71 15.46 16.84
CA LEU A 83 15.06 15.85 17.27
C LEU A 83 15.28 17.37 17.20
N VAL A 84 14.86 18.00 16.09
CA VAL A 84 14.95 19.47 15.96
C VAL A 84 14.09 20.16 17.01
N MET A 85 12.87 19.73 17.24
CA MET A 85 11.99 20.32 18.27
C MET A 85 12.57 20.17 19.68
N TYR A 86 13.20 19.04 19.97
CA TYR A 86 13.87 18.81 21.25
C TYR A 86 15.09 19.74 21.43
N LEU A 87 15.95 19.89 20.40
CA LEU A 87 17.17 20.71 20.46
C LEU A 87 16.89 22.21 20.38
N CYS A 88 15.86 22.60 19.64
CA CYS A 88 15.47 23.96 19.32
C CYS A 88 14.01 24.25 19.70
N PRO A 89 13.68 24.28 21.01
CA PRO A 89 12.28 24.44 21.46
C PRO A 89 11.69 25.83 21.09
N LYS A 90 12.51 26.78 20.68
CA LYS A 90 12.08 28.09 20.18
C LYS A 90 12.49 28.25 18.73
N ALA A 91 11.59 28.73 17.88
CA ALA A 91 11.90 29.02 16.47
C ALA A 91 13.10 29.95 16.25
N SER A 92 13.37 30.83 17.22
CA SER A 92 14.54 31.75 17.20
C SER A 92 15.89 31.04 17.39
N SER A 93 15.89 29.79 17.86
CA SER A 93 17.12 28.98 18.04
C SER A 93 17.47 28.10 16.84
N LEU A 94 16.68 28.17 15.76
CA LEU A 94 16.96 27.44 14.54
C LEU A 94 18.13 28.05 13.75
N PRO A 95 18.97 27.20 13.10
CA PRO A 95 20.07 27.67 12.28
C PRO A 95 19.63 28.61 11.14
N ALA A 96 20.40 29.63 10.86
CA ALA A 96 20.19 30.53 9.71
C ALA A 96 20.31 29.73 8.40
N GLY A 97 19.46 30.03 7.41
CA GLY A 97 19.44 29.35 6.08
C GLY A 97 18.76 27.99 6.02
N ALA A 98 18.52 27.32 7.17
CA ALA A 98 17.77 26.08 7.24
C ALA A 98 16.34 26.27 7.75
N LYS A 99 16.05 27.45 8.26
CA LYS A 99 14.80 27.75 8.96
C LYS A 99 13.57 27.44 8.13
N ASP A 100 13.53 27.86 6.86
CA ASP A 100 12.36 27.69 6.01
C ASP A 100 12.12 26.22 5.68
N LYS A 101 13.19 25.45 5.39
CA LYS A 101 13.12 24.01 5.12
C LYS A 101 12.63 23.22 6.33
N LEU A 102 13.18 23.52 7.52
CA LEU A 102 12.77 22.91 8.78
C LEU A 102 11.33 23.29 9.13
N GLN A 103 10.95 24.55 8.98
CA GLN A 103 9.58 24.98 9.24
C GLN A 103 8.59 24.29 8.30
N PHE A 104 8.94 24.12 7.02
CA PHE A 104 8.13 23.41 6.05
C PHE A 104 7.92 21.93 6.46
N LEU A 105 9.01 21.21 6.74
CA LEU A 105 8.93 19.80 7.16
C LEU A 105 8.16 19.64 8.47
N MET A 106 8.43 20.48 9.47
CA MET A 106 7.73 20.43 10.76
C MET A 106 6.24 20.73 10.62
N ALA A 107 5.87 21.71 9.79
CA ALA A 107 4.48 22.05 9.54
C ALA A 107 3.74 20.89 8.85
N LEU A 108 4.40 20.23 7.89
CA LEU A 108 3.84 19.08 7.19
C LEU A 108 3.57 17.89 8.14
N VAL A 109 4.58 17.54 8.96
CA VAL A 109 4.47 16.47 9.96
C VAL A 109 3.37 16.78 10.99
N GLN A 110 3.34 18.02 11.50
CA GLN A 110 2.32 18.44 12.48
C GLN A 110 0.92 18.37 11.88
N THR A 111 0.74 18.85 10.64
CA THR A 111 -0.58 18.83 9.97
C THR A 111 -1.05 17.39 9.76
N ALA A 112 -0.16 16.49 9.32
CA ALA A 112 -0.50 15.08 9.14
C ALA A 112 -0.88 14.40 10.46
N ARG A 113 -0.11 14.61 11.54
CA ARG A 113 -0.44 14.09 12.89
C ARG A 113 -1.75 14.65 13.44
N ILE A 114 -2.02 15.94 13.24
CA ILE A 114 -3.29 16.54 13.66
C ILE A 114 -4.44 15.92 12.87
N MET A 115 -4.27 15.67 11.58
CA MET A 115 -5.27 15.00 10.72
C MET A 115 -5.56 13.58 11.24
N GLU A 116 -4.54 12.75 11.45
CA GLU A 116 -4.68 11.38 11.96
C GLU A 116 -5.37 11.36 13.33
N ASN A 117 -4.91 12.16 14.29
CA ASN A 117 -5.53 12.28 15.61
C ASN A 117 -6.98 12.80 15.55
N THR A 118 -7.28 13.69 14.59
CA THR A 118 -8.64 14.20 14.40
C THR A 118 -9.54 13.12 13.83
N LEU A 119 -9.03 12.33 12.85
CA LEU A 119 -9.75 11.19 12.30
C LEU A 119 -10.08 10.15 13.39
N GLU A 120 -9.09 9.72 14.17
CA GLU A 120 -9.30 8.77 15.28
C GLU A 120 -10.36 9.26 16.26
N LYS A 121 -10.24 10.51 16.71
CA LYS A 121 -11.23 11.12 17.64
C LYS A 121 -12.63 11.21 17.05
N LEU A 122 -12.76 11.48 15.76
CA LEU A 122 -14.07 11.50 15.10
C LEU A 122 -14.63 10.09 14.97
N MET A 123 -13.80 9.11 14.66
CA MET A 123 -14.21 7.71 14.53
C MET A 123 -14.60 7.09 15.87
N ASP A 124 -14.08 7.59 16.99
CA ASP A 124 -14.49 7.17 18.36
C ASP A 124 -15.82 7.75 18.82
N GLN A 125 -16.37 8.76 18.15
CA GLN A 125 -17.67 9.34 18.49
C GLN A 125 -18.82 8.40 18.12
N GLU A 126 -19.94 8.50 18.83
CA GLU A 126 -21.16 7.75 18.49
C GLU A 126 -21.72 8.16 17.12
N SER A 127 -21.56 9.44 16.76
CA SER A 127 -21.99 10.02 15.48
C SER A 127 -20.98 11.07 15.03
N ILE A 128 -20.64 11.07 13.76
CA ILE A 128 -19.74 12.06 13.14
C ILE A 128 -20.61 13.19 12.61
N ASP A 129 -20.41 14.41 13.12
CA ASP A 129 -21.14 15.61 12.70
C ASP A 129 -20.44 16.38 11.56
N GLY A 130 -21.15 17.37 11.00
CA GLY A 130 -20.64 18.19 9.90
C GLY A 130 -19.47 19.10 10.28
N GLU A 131 -19.39 19.56 11.55
CA GLU A 131 -18.28 20.42 12.02
C GLU A 131 -16.98 19.62 12.11
N GLY A 132 -17.02 18.44 12.73
CA GLY A 132 -15.89 17.53 12.83
C GLY A 132 -15.38 17.10 11.45
N ALA A 133 -16.30 16.72 10.56
CA ALA A 133 -16.00 16.40 9.17
C ALA A 133 -15.30 17.58 8.46
N GLY A 134 -15.84 18.78 8.56
CA GLY A 134 -15.27 19.99 7.95
C GLY A 134 -13.86 20.30 8.45
N LYS A 135 -13.62 20.16 9.77
CA LYS A 135 -12.28 20.33 10.37
C LYS A 135 -11.27 19.33 9.77
N LEU A 136 -11.63 18.05 9.74
CA LEU A 136 -10.77 16.99 9.21
C LEU A 136 -10.42 17.26 7.74
N LEU A 137 -11.41 17.51 6.90
CA LEU A 137 -11.21 17.74 5.47
C LEU A 137 -10.37 19.00 5.20
N SER A 138 -10.52 20.05 6.01
CA SER A 138 -9.70 21.27 5.91
C SER A 138 -8.22 21.03 6.27
N LEU A 139 -7.92 20.00 7.08
CA LEU A 139 -6.54 19.61 7.36
C LEU A 139 -5.95 18.86 6.16
N VAL A 140 -6.72 17.96 5.55
CA VAL A 140 -6.28 17.23 4.35
C VAL A 140 -5.95 18.16 3.20
N ASP A 141 -6.75 19.21 2.97
CA ASP A 141 -6.48 20.23 1.93
C ASP A 141 -5.13 20.95 2.12
N LYS A 142 -4.59 20.96 3.33
CA LYS A 142 -3.29 21.58 3.64
C LYS A 142 -2.10 20.63 3.49
N ILE A 143 -2.35 19.36 3.22
CA ILE A 143 -1.31 18.34 3.05
C ILE A 143 -0.98 18.26 1.55
N PRO A 144 0.21 18.71 1.11
CA PRO A 144 0.60 18.68 -0.30
C PRO A 144 1.10 17.30 -0.75
N ASP A 145 1.47 16.43 0.19
CA ASP A 145 2.03 15.11 -0.09
C ASP A 145 0.93 14.06 -0.28
N GLU A 146 0.92 13.42 -1.46
CA GLU A 146 -0.13 12.48 -1.86
C GLU A 146 -0.17 11.22 -0.99
N TYR A 147 0.98 10.70 -0.57
CA TYR A 147 1.04 9.55 0.34
C TYR A 147 0.36 9.85 1.68
N ARG A 148 0.65 11.03 2.27
CA ARG A 148 0.04 11.45 3.54
C ARG A 148 -1.45 11.77 3.40
N ARG A 149 -1.88 12.29 2.24
CA ARG A 149 -3.32 12.47 1.92
C ARG A 149 -4.05 11.13 1.88
N GLY A 150 -3.40 10.10 1.33
CA GLY A 150 -3.94 8.73 1.27
C GLY A 150 -4.27 8.14 2.65
N ARG A 151 -3.61 8.57 3.71
CA ARG A 151 -3.91 8.14 5.10
C ARG A 151 -5.35 8.43 5.51
N LEU A 152 -5.98 9.49 4.98
CA LEU A 152 -7.41 9.72 5.20
C LEU A 152 -8.25 8.59 4.64
N TRP A 153 -8.01 8.22 3.38
CA TRP A 153 -8.81 7.20 2.69
C TRP A 153 -8.62 5.83 3.32
N ALA A 154 -7.38 5.44 3.61
CA ALA A 154 -7.07 4.21 4.33
C ALA A 154 -7.74 4.17 5.72
N GLY A 155 -7.71 5.27 6.47
CA GLY A 155 -8.38 5.39 7.75
C GLY A 155 -9.91 5.27 7.64
N LEU A 156 -10.52 5.88 6.63
CA LEU A 156 -11.97 5.75 6.39
C LEU A 156 -12.38 4.31 6.08
N ILE A 157 -11.60 3.58 5.27
CA ILE A 157 -11.86 2.15 4.99
C ILE A 157 -11.77 1.33 6.28
N HIS A 158 -10.76 1.58 7.11
CA HIS A 158 -10.60 0.88 8.40
C HIS A 158 -11.82 1.07 9.33
N PHE A 159 -12.49 2.21 9.23
CA PHE A 159 -13.66 2.56 10.03
C PHE A 159 -14.99 2.51 9.25
N GLU A 160 -15.12 1.61 8.27
CA GLU A 160 -16.31 1.54 7.37
C GLU A 160 -17.65 1.54 8.11
N ASP A 161 -17.74 0.84 9.26
CA ASP A 161 -18.95 0.81 10.08
C ASP A 161 -19.32 2.17 10.69
N ARG A 162 -18.33 3.05 10.85
CA ARG A 162 -18.52 4.40 11.38
C ARG A 162 -19.03 5.37 10.31
N ILE A 163 -18.66 5.17 9.05
CA ILE A 163 -19.19 5.95 7.92
C ILE A 163 -20.72 5.87 7.89
N ARG A 164 -21.30 4.72 8.24
CA ARG A 164 -22.75 4.53 8.31
C ARG A 164 -23.41 5.38 9.39
N ARG A 165 -22.67 5.83 10.40
CA ARG A 165 -23.16 6.66 11.52
C ARG A 165 -22.94 8.16 11.33
N MET A 166 -22.42 8.57 10.17
CA MET A 166 -22.28 9.99 9.83
C MET A 166 -23.64 10.66 9.74
N THR A 167 -23.73 11.89 10.26
CA THR A 167 -24.90 12.75 10.00
C THR A 167 -25.01 13.04 8.50
N PRO A 168 -26.19 13.42 7.98
CA PRO A 168 -26.36 13.81 6.58
C PRO A 168 -25.37 14.90 6.14
N GLU A 169 -25.10 15.88 7.01
CA GLU A 169 -24.17 16.99 6.76
C GLU A 169 -22.73 16.48 6.64
N ALA A 170 -22.28 15.62 7.57
CA ALA A 170 -20.96 15.02 7.51
C ALA A 170 -20.79 14.15 6.25
N ARG A 171 -21.79 13.32 5.96
CA ARG A 171 -21.82 12.49 4.75
C ARG A 171 -21.72 13.35 3.48
N SER A 172 -22.49 14.45 3.41
CA SER A 172 -22.43 15.39 2.28
C SER A 172 -21.06 16.03 2.14
N ALA A 173 -20.44 16.44 3.25
CA ALA A 173 -19.09 17.02 3.24
C ALA A 173 -18.04 16.02 2.74
N PHE A 174 -18.04 14.78 3.24
CA PHE A 174 -17.13 13.73 2.78
C PHE A 174 -17.38 13.36 1.32
N THR A 175 -18.63 13.21 0.90
CA THR A 175 -18.96 12.91 -0.51
C THR A 175 -18.50 14.03 -1.43
N GLY A 176 -18.74 15.30 -1.08
CA GLY A 176 -18.28 16.45 -1.87
C GLY A 176 -16.75 16.54 -1.96
N PHE A 177 -16.05 16.21 -0.87
CA PHE A 177 -14.59 16.15 -0.88
C PHE A 177 -14.07 15.00 -1.75
N LEU A 178 -14.60 13.79 -1.55
CA LEU A 178 -14.25 12.60 -2.31
C LEU A 178 -14.44 12.78 -3.82
N THR A 179 -15.59 13.32 -4.24
CA THR A 179 -15.88 13.54 -5.67
C THR A 179 -14.93 14.57 -6.27
N ARG A 180 -14.60 15.65 -5.56
CA ARG A 180 -13.61 16.64 -6.03
C ARG A 180 -12.22 16.02 -6.19
N GLU A 181 -11.78 15.20 -5.24
CA GLU A 181 -10.49 14.53 -5.33
C GLU A 181 -10.47 13.50 -6.47
N LEU A 182 -11.53 12.70 -6.62
CA LEU A 182 -11.64 11.76 -7.75
C LEU A 182 -11.60 12.48 -9.11
N ASP A 183 -12.30 13.60 -9.26
CA ASP A 183 -12.24 14.38 -10.49
C ASP A 183 -10.81 14.89 -10.77
N ARG A 184 -10.07 15.30 -9.73
CA ARG A 184 -8.66 15.71 -9.83
C ARG A 184 -7.77 14.58 -10.34
N TYR A 185 -7.88 13.39 -9.78
CA TYR A 185 -7.06 12.23 -10.18
C TYR A 185 -7.48 11.66 -11.55
N LEU A 186 -8.78 11.64 -11.84
CA LEU A 186 -9.28 11.19 -13.16
C LEU A 186 -8.81 12.09 -14.30
N ALA A 187 -8.56 13.38 -14.03
CA ALA A 187 -8.02 14.33 -15.01
C ALA A 187 -6.50 14.17 -15.23
N MET A 188 -5.79 13.37 -14.44
CA MET A 188 -4.35 13.15 -14.62
C MET A 188 -4.09 12.17 -15.77
N GLU A 189 -3.29 12.57 -16.75
CA GLU A 189 -2.91 11.70 -17.87
C GLU A 189 -1.95 10.58 -17.43
N ASN A 190 -1.02 10.89 -16.54
CA ASN A 190 0.00 9.97 -16.06
C ASN A 190 0.12 10.08 -14.53
N PRO A 191 -0.82 9.51 -13.77
CA PRO A 191 -0.73 9.51 -12.32
C PRO A 191 0.47 8.68 -11.86
N GLY A 192 1.16 9.16 -10.84
CA GLY A 192 2.22 8.42 -10.18
C GLY A 192 1.66 7.30 -9.29
N ARG A 193 2.56 6.62 -8.60
CA ARG A 193 2.17 5.48 -7.74
C ARG A 193 1.24 5.89 -6.61
N ASP A 194 1.59 6.96 -5.89
CA ASP A 194 0.80 7.42 -4.73
C ASP A 194 -0.61 7.87 -5.16
N GLU A 195 -0.73 8.48 -6.35
CA GLU A 195 -2.01 8.85 -6.92
C GLU A 195 -2.85 7.63 -7.33
N LEU A 196 -2.22 6.57 -7.87
CA LEU A 196 -2.91 5.32 -8.18
C LEU A 196 -3.39 4.60 -6.91
N GLU A 197 -2.57 4.55 -5.86
CA GLU A 197 -2.97 4.01 -4.55
C GLU A 197 -4.13 4.82 -3.95
N ASN A 198 -4.11 6.15 -4.06
CA ASN A 198 -5.21 7.00 -3.61
C ASN A 198 -6.51 6.74 -4.41
N LEU A 199 -6.41 6.52 -5.73
CA LEU A 199 -7.57 6.16 -6.56
C LEU A 199 -8.18 4.83 -6.11
N GLU A 200 -7.36 3.82 -5.81
CA GLU A 200 -7.81 2.53 -5.29
C GLU A 200 -8.58 2.70 -3.97
N LEU A 201 -7.97 3.39 -2.99
CA LEU A 201 -8.58 3.65 -1.69
C LEU A 201 -9.89 4.45 -1.83
N MET A 202 -9.91 5.49 -2.64
CA MET A 202 -11.10 6.29 -2.89
C MET A 202 -12.21 5.51 -3.59
N ALA A 203 -11.86 4.60 -4.51
CA ALA A 203 -12.83 3.71 -5.15
C ALA A 203 -13.52 2.83 -4.10
N ASP A 204 -12.80 2.28 -3.11
CA ASP A 204 -13.41 1.48 -2.04
C ASP A 204 -14.29 2.36 -1.13
N VAL A 205 -13.84 3.55 -0.73
CA VAL A 205 -14.64 4.51 0.07
C VAL A 205 -15.95 4.87 -0.61
N CYS A 206 -16.00 4.97 -1.95
CA CYS A 206 -17.24 5.22 -2.70
C CYS A 206 -18.33 4.17 -2.43
N GLY A 207 -17.95 2.94 -2.14
CA GLY A 207 -18.89 1.88 -1.76
C GLY A 207 -19.67 2.18 -0.47
N HIS A 208 -19.15 3.07 0.38
CA HIS A 208 -19.77 3.48 1.65
C HIS A 208 -20.42 4.87 1.58
N LEU A 209 -20.17 5.64 0.53
CA LEU A 209 -20.68 6.98 0.27
C LEU A 209 -21.42 7.03 -1.08
N PRO A 210 -22.53 6.28 -1.25
CA PRO A 210 -23.24 6.19 -2.52
C PRO A 210 -23.85 7.53 -2.93
N GLY A 211 -23.82 7.82 -4.22
CA GLY A 211 -24.43 9.00 -4.85
C GLY A 211 -24.30 8.94 -6.37
N GLU A 212 -25.09 9.71 -7.10
CA GLU A 212 -25.05 9.70 -8.56
C GLU A 212 -23.67 10.08 -9.12
N GLN A 213 -22.99 11.03 -8.50
CA GLN A 213 -21.67 11.45 -8.94
C GLN A 213 -20.61 10.40 -8.63
N THR A 214 -20.62 9.82 -7.43
CA THR A 214 -19.71 8.73 -7.08
C THR A 214 -19.90 7.51 -8.00
N GLN A 215 -21.14 7.18 -8.36
CA GLN A 215 -21.42 6.12 -9.34
C GLN A 215 -20.84 6.43 -10.72
N ARG A 216 -21.01 7.65 -11.23
CA ARG A 216 -20.41 8.07 -12.51
C ARG A 216 -18.89 7.98 -12.50
N GLN A 217 -18.27 8.40 -11.40
CA GLN A 217 -16.82 8.32 -11.23
C GLN A 217 -16.33 6.88 -11.11
N LEU A 218 -17.06 6.00 -10.40
CA LEU A 218 -16.76 4.57 -10.37
C LEU A 218 -16.82 3.94 -11.77
N HIS A 219 -17.80 4.32 -12.61
CA HIS A 219 -17.83 3.87 -14.00
C HIS A 219 -16.61 4.37 -14.79
N ALA A 220 -16.17 5.63 -14.59
CA ALA A 220 -14.95 6.14 -15.22
C ALA A 220 -13.68 5.39 -14.74
N LEU A 221 -13.65 4.95 -13.48
CA LEU A 221 -12.56 4.13 -12.95
C LEU A 221 -12.55 2.70 -13.56
N LEU A 222 -13.71 2.14 -13.91
CA LEU A 222 -13.77 0.85 -14.62
C LEU A 222 -13.18 0.91 -16.04
N GLU A 223 -13.14 2.09 -16.67
CA GLU A 223 -12.58 2.29 -18.01
C GLU A 223 -11.05 2.45 -18.02
N ARG A 224 -10.43 2.49 -16.81
CA ARG A 224 -8.98 2.60 -16.71
C ARG A 224 -8.28 1.29 -17.05
N LYS A 225 -7.03 1.42 -17.50
CA LYS A 225 -6.16 0.27 -17.84
C LYS A 225 -5.60 -0.47 -16.62
N GLU A 226 -5.64 0.18 -15.43
CA GLU A 226 -5.13 -0.37 -14.19
C GLU A 226 -6.17 -1.30 -13.55
N ALA A 227 -6.00 -2.61 -13.69
CA ALA A 227 -6.98 -3.61 -13.25
C ALA A 227 -7.28 -3.55 -11.75
N HIS A 228 -6.31 -3.18 -10.90
CA HIS A 228 -6.54 -3.01 -9.45
C HIS A 228 -7.57 -1.91 -9.17
N ILE A 229 -7.46 -0.76 -9.84
CA ILE A 229 -8.42 0.35 -9.69
C ILE A 229 -9.81 -0.09 -10.17
N GLY A 230 -9.88 -0.71 -11.36
CA GLY A 230 -11.12 -1.26 -11.90
C GLY A 230 -11.78 -2.28 -10.98
N TYR A 231 -10.99 -3.14 -10.31
CA TYR A 231 -11.50 -4.11 -9.34
C TYR A 231 -12.15 -3.43 -8.13
N PHE A 232 -11.51 -2.45 -7.49
CA PHE A 232 -12.10 -1.74 -6.34
C PHE A 232 -13.32 -0.90 -6.74
N ALA A 233 -13.33 -0.34 -7.94
CA ALA A 233 -14.52 0.30 -8.49
C ALA A 233 -15.67 -0.71 -8.68
N ALA A 234 -15.38 -1.92 -9.19
CA ALA A 234 -16.36 -2.99 -9.32
C ALA A 234 -16.91 -3.46 -7.96
N VAL A 235 -16.03 -3.61 -6.95
CA VAL A 235 -16.44 -3.93 -5.57
C VAL A 235 -17.45 -2.91 -5.07
N SER A 236 -17.16 -1.63 -5.24
CA SER A 236 -17.99 -0.53 -4.74
C SER A 236 -19.33 -0.41 -5.48
N LEU A 237 -19.35 -0.60 -6.79
CA LEU A 237 -20.59 -0.65 -7.55
C LEU A 237 -21.47 -1.83 -7.11
N LEU A 238 -20.89 -3.01 -6.92
CA LEU A 238 -21.63 -4.21 -6.48
C LEU A 238 -22.11 -4.12 -5.02
N LYS A 239 -21.36 -3.46 -4.13
CA LYS A 239 -21.82 -3.12 -2.77
C LYS A 239 -23.08 -2.24 -2.79
N ASN A 240 -23.30 -1.48 -3.86
CA ASN A 240 -24.47 -0.63 -4.08
C ASN A 240 -25.51 -1.28 -5.03
N ASP A 241 -25.52 -2.61 -5.15
CA ASP A 241 -26.45 -3.41 -5.95
C ASP A 241 -26.48 -3.04 -7.44
N MET A 242 -25.40 -2.43 -7.95
CA MET A 242 -25.29 -2.08 -9.36
C MET A 242 -24.87 -3.28 -10.21
N ILE A 243 -25.27 -3.25 -11.48
CA ILE A 243 -24.85 -4.24 -12.48
C ILE A 243 -23.60 -3.69 -13.19
N LEU A 244 -22.49 -4.47 -13.17
CA LEU A 244 -21.28 -4.05 -13.87
C LEU A 244 -21.47 -4.05 -15.38
N PRO A 245 -20.85 -3.14 -16.14
CA PRO A 245 -20.73 -3.26 -17.61
C PRO A 245 -20.06 -4.57 -18.00
N GLN A 246 -20.51 -5.21 -19.08
CA GLN A 246 -19.95 -6.50 -19.50
C GLN A 246 -18.48 -6.38 -19.91
N GLU A 247 -18.12 -5.27 -20.55
CA GLU A 247 -16.75 -4.95 -20.97
C GLU A 247 -15.79 -4.90 -19.76
N ALA A 248 -16.24 -4.30 -18.66
CA ALA A 248 -15.46 -4.24 -17.40
C ALA A 248 -15.28 -5.63 -16.79
N VAL A 249 -16.34 -6.45 -16.80
CA VAL A 249 -16.24 -7.85 -16.33
C VAL A 249 -15.23 -8.63 -17.17
N GLU A 250 -15.27 -8.50 -18.50
CA GLU A 250 -14.36 -9.17 -19.41
C GLU A 250 -12.91 -8.70 -19.23
N PHE A 251 -12.71 -7.39 -19.05
CA PHE A 251 -11.38 -6.82 -18.77
C PHE A 251 -10.78 -7.41 -17.49
N LEU A 252 -11.52 -7.36 -16.38
CA LEU A 252 -11.07 -7.89 -15.09
C LEU A 252 -10.92 -9.41 -15.10
N ALA A 253 -11.76 -10.13 -15.84
CA ALA A 253 -11.66 -11.59 -15.98
C ALA A 253 -10.44 -12.03 -16.79
N ARG A 254 -9.93 -11.22 -17.69
CA ARG A 254 -8.71 -11.49 -18.48
C ARG A 254 -7.43 -11.07 -17.76
N ASP A 255 -7.53 -10.21 -16.76
CA ASP A 255 -6.40 -9.86 -15.92
C ASP A 255 -6.13 -10.96 -14.90
N LEU A 256 -4.98 -11.63 -15.03
CA LEU A 256 -4.62 -12.75 -14.16
C LEU A 256 -4.46 -12.35 -12.67
N GLY A 257 -4.13 -11.10 -12.39
CA GLY A 257 -4.06 -10.62 -11.00
C GLY A 257 -5.41 -10.52 -10.32
N TYR A 258 -6.50 -10.35 -11.08
CA TYR A 258 -7.82 -10.05 -10.53
C TYR A 258 -8.95 -11.01 -10.98
N ALA A 259 -8.71 -11.96 -11.89
CA ALA A 259 -9.75 -12.85 -12.42
C ALA A 259 -10.45 -13.69 -11.34
N LEU A 260 -9.70 -14.34 -10.44
CA LEU A 260 -10.28 -15.13 -9.36
C LEU A 260 -11.11 -14.25 -8.42
N LEU A 261 -10.59 -13.10 -8.03
CA LEU A 261 -11.26 -12.16 -7.15
C LEU A 261 -12.55 -11.65 -7.78
N THR A 262 -12.51 -11.31 -9.08
CA THR A 262 -13.69 -10.88 -9.86
C THR A 262 -14.73 -11.99 -9.96
N HIS A 263 -14.32 -13.23 -10.22
CA HIS A 263 -15.22 -14.38 -10.24
C HIS A 263 -15.92 -14.59 -8.89
N ALA A 264 -15.17 -14.54 -7.79
CA ALA A 264 -15.71 -14.67 -6.44
C ALA A 264 -16.66 -13.52 -6.09
N LEU A 265 -16.30 -12.30 -6.47
CA LEU A 265 -17.09 -11.10 -6.27
C LEU A 265 -18.44 -11.18 -7.00
N LEU A 266 -18.44 -11.49 -8.28
CA LEU A 266 -19.65 -11.66 -9.08
C LEU A 266 -20.54 -12.78 -8.52
N LYS A 267 -19.95 -13.90 -8.08
CA LYS A 267 -20.68 -14.99 -7.43
C LYS A 267 -21.36 -14.53 -6.15
N LYS A 268 -20.66 -13.79 -5.30
CA LYS A 268 -21.21 -13.23 -4.05
C LYS A 268 -22.42 -12.33 -4.31
N HIS A 269 -22.44 -11.57 -5.40
CA HIS A 269 -23.50 -10.63 -5.77
C HIS A 269 -24.52 -11.19 -6.78
N GLY A 270 -24.56 -12.52 -7.00
CA GLY A 270 -25.55 -13.17 -7.87
C GLY A 270 -25.35 -12.91 -9.36
N GLN A 271 -24.20 -12.41 -9.79
CA GLN A 271 -23.87 -12.09 -11.17
C GLN A 271 -22.87 -13.08 -11.81
N ALA A 272 -22.71 -14.29 -11.25
CA ALA A 272 -21.71 -15.28 -11.68
C ALA A 272 -21.82 -15.65 -13.19
N SER A 273 -23.03 -15.65 -13.75
CA SER A 273 -23.27 -15.98 -15.17
C SER A 273 -22.68 -14.95 -16.16
N ARG A 274 -22.23 -13.82 -15.66
CA ARG A 274 -21.62 -12.73 -16.46
C ARG A 274 -20.12 -12.92 -16.63
N PHE A 275 -19.49 -13.77 -15.79
CA PHE A 275 -18.08 -14.08 -15.93
C PHE A 275 -17.83 -14.95 -17.16
N PRO A 276 -16.83 -14.63 -18.01
CA PRO A 276 -16.55 -15.36 -19.25
C PRO A 276 -16.25 -16.84 -18.95
N ALA A 277 -16.93 -17.74 -19.68
CA ALA A 277 -16.84 -19.19 -19.44
C ALA A 277 -15.41 -19.72 -19.66
N GLU A 278 -14.67 -19.15 -20.61
CA GLU A 278 -13.26 -19.50 -20.89
C GLU A 278 -12.32 -19.16 -19.73
N CYS A 279 -12.66 -18.13 -18.94
CA CYS A 279 -11.91 -17.73 -17.74
C CYS A 279 -12.38 -18.44 -16.46
N ALA A 280 -13.51 -19.14 -16.50
CA ALA A 280 -14.12 -19.81 -15.33
C ALA A 280 -13.58 -21.22 -15.07
N THR A 281 -12.55 -21.67 -15.79
CA THR A 281 -11.96 -23.00 -15.58
C THR A 281 -11.14 -23.05 -14.28
N GLU A 282 -11.11 -24.22 -13.62
CA GLU A 282 -10.31 -24.43 -12.40
C GLU A 282 -8.83 -24.03 -12.60
N GLU A 283 -8.28 -24.40 -13.75
CA GLU A 283 -6.89 -24.08 -14.11
C GLU A 283 -6.65 -22.59 -14.22
N TYR A 284 -7.53 -21.87 -14.93
CA TYR A 284 -7.40 -20.43 -15.12
C TYR A 284 -7.54 -19.68 -13.79
N LEU A 285 -8.51 -20.05 -12.97
CA LEU A 285 -8.72 -19.42 -11.66
C LEU A 285 -7.56 -19.72 -10.69
N ALA A 286 -7.01 -20.95 -10.73
CA ALA A 286 -5.82 -21.27 -9.94
C ALA A 286 -4.57 -20.52 -10.42
N LYS A 287 -4.44 -20.31 -11.75
CA LYS A 287 -3.39 -19.47 -12.32
C LYS A 287 -3.52 -18.02 -11.84
N SER A 288 -4.75 -17.50 -11.85
CA SER A 288 -5.04 -16.15 -11.36
C SER A 288 -4.70 -16.02 -9.87
N ASP A 289 -5.05 -16.99 -9.04
CA ASP A 289 -4.76 -16.99 -7.61
C ASP A 289 -3.25 -16.93 -7.33
N LEU A 290 -2.46 -17.73 -8.06
CA LEU A 290 -1.00 -17.68 -7.96
C LEU A 290 -0.44 -16.33 -8.41
N VAL A 291 -0.91 -15.78 -9.54
CA VAL A 291 -0.45 -14.46 -10.01
C VAL A 291 -0.81 -13.37 -9.01
N HIS A 292 -2.03 -13.39 -8.46
CA HIS A 292 -2.43 -12.43 -7.42
C HIS A 292 -1.51 -12.50 -6.19
N TRP A 293 -1.16 -13.71 -5.73
CA TRP A 293 -0.20 -13.92 -4.65
C TRP A 293 1.17 -13.30 -4.99
N LEU A 294 1.66 -13.52 -6.21
CA LEU A 294 2.95 -13.00 -6.65
C LEU A 294 2.99 -11.46 -6.78
N LEU A 295 1.83 -10.79 -6.91
CA LEU A 295 1.74 -9.31 -6.92
C LEU A 295 2.09 -8.67 -5.56
N TYR A 296 2.03 -9.42 -4.45
CA TYR A 296 2.39 -8.85 -3.15
C TYR A 296 3.86 -8.39 -3.13
N PRO A 297 4.16 -7.21 -2.52
CA PRO A 297 5.52 -6.69 -2.43
C PRO A 297 6.50 -7.61 -1.68
N THR A 298 5.98 -8.52 -0.84
CA THR A 298 6.79 -9.54 -0.14
C THR A 298 7.16 -10.71 -1.04
N GLU A 299 6.51 -10.83 -2.18
CA GLU A 299 6.73 -11.85 -3.20
C GLU A 299 7.49 -11.23 -4.40
N LEU A 300 6.93 -11.26 -5.61
CA LEU A 300 7.55 -10.61 -6.77
C LEU A 300 7.27 -9.11 -6.85
N GLY A 301 6.17 -8.63 -6.23
CA GLY A 301 5.71 -7.25 -6.36
C GLY A 301 5.15 -6.90 -7.74
N GLN A 302 5.09 -7.88 -8.65
CA GLN A 302 4.61 -7.76 -10.02
C GLN A 302 4.13 -9.10 -10.56
N ALA A 303 3.38 -9.09 -11.67
CA ALA A 303 3.05 -10.32 -12.37
C ALA A 303 4.34 -10.98 -12.92
N PRO A 304 4.42 -12.32 -12.95
CA PRO A 304 5.54 -13.00 -13.58
C PRO A 304 5.57 -12.72 -15.09
N ASP A 305 6.77 -12.71 -15.68
CA ASP A 305 6.96 -12.48 -17.11
C ASP A 305 6.31 -13.61 -17.94
N GLU A 306 6.40 -14.85 -17.45
CA GLU A 306 5.79 -16.03 -18.04
C GLU A 306 5.27 -16.98 -16.94
N ILE A 307 4.16 -17.66 -17.22
CA ILE A 307 3.58 -18.68 -16.35
C ILE A 307 2.91 -19.78 -17.16
N GLU A 308 3.29 -21.03 -16.89
CA GLU A 308 2.82 -22.22 -17.59
C GLU A 308 2.23 -23.25 -16.63
N TYR A 309 1.16 -23.89 -17.04
CA TYR A 309 0.54 -24.98 -16.31
C TYR A 309 1.32 -26.28 -16.50
N ILE A 310 1.60 -26.99 -15.41
CA ILE A 310 2.34 -28.26 -15.43
C ILE A 310 1.40 -29.46 -15.20
N GLY A 311 0.40 -29.30 -14.34
CA GLY A 311 -0.54 -30.36 -14.02
C GLY A 311 -1.22 -30.14 -12.69
N LYS A 312 -2.03 -31.11 -12.26
CA LYS A 312 -2.74 -31.05 -10.97
C LYS A 312 -2.70 -32.38 -10.22
N PHE A 313 -2.83 -32.32 -8.91
CA PHE A 313 -3.12 -33.49 -8.10
C PHE A 313 -4.12 -33.13 -6.99
N LYS A 314 -4.90 -34.14 -6.58
CA LYS A 314 -5.85 -33.98 -5.48
C LYS A 314 -5.38 -34.81 -4.28
N PRO A 315 -5.04 -34.15 -3.13
CA PRO A 315 -4.75 -34.85 -1.89
C PRO A 315 -6.01 -35.58 -1.40
N PHE A 316 -5.83 -36.75 -0.74
CA PHE A 316 -6.93 -37.61 -0.32
C PHE A 316 -7.94 -36.91 0.62
N LEU A 317 -7.44 -36.04 1.52
CA LEU A 317 -8.27 -35.35 2.53
C LEU A 317 -8.66 -33.91 2.16
N LYS A 318 -8.30 -33.41 0.99
CA LYS A 318 -8.61 -32.03 0.57
C LYS A 318 -9.76 -32.00 -0.42
N LYS A 319 -10.62 -30.95 -0.31
CA LYS A 319 -11.75 -30.76 -1.22
C LYS A 319 -11.28 -30.40 -2.63
N ASN A 320 -10.31 -29.50 -2.73
CA ASN A 320 -9.82 -28.94 -3.98
C ASN A 320 -8.51 -29.60 -4.44
N ALA A 321 -8.28 -29.64 -5.74
CA ALA A 321 -7.02 -30.05 -6.32
C ALA A 321 -5.99 -28.92 -6.20
N TYR A 322 -4.72 -29.26 -6.13
CA TYR A 322 -3.60 -28.33 -6.32
C TYR A 322 -3.23 -28.28 -7.79
N HIS A 323 -3.24 -27.10 -8.36
CA HIS A 323 -2.76 -26.79 -9.70
C HIS A 323 -1.32 -26.30 -9.60
N ILE A 324 -0.42 -26.94 -10.35
CA ILE A 324 1.02 -26.68 -10.34
C ILE A 324 1.37 -25.88 -11.58
N PHE A 325 2.12 -24.83 -11.36
CA PHE A 325 2.63 -23.95 -12.40
C PHE A 325 4.16 -23.83 -12.32
N ARG A 326 4.79 -23.57 -13.44
CA ARG A 326 6.12 -22.94 -13.46
C ARG A 326 5.98 -21.52 -13.97
N PHE A 327 6.77 -20.63 -13.41
CA PHE A 327 6.79 -19.22 -13.80
C PHE A 327 8.21 -18.69 -13.79
N ARG A 328 8.47 -17.59 -14.51
CA ARG A 328 9.73 -16.88 -14.46
C ARG A 328 9.51 -15.37 -14.36
N SER A 329 10.45 -14.70 -13.72
CA SER A 329 10.43 -13.25 -13.53
C SER A 329 11.86 -12.71 -13.41
N ASN A 330 12.00 -11.42 -13.79
CA ASN A 330 13.19 -10.63 -13.58
C ASN A 330 13.00 -9.60 -12.45
N SER A 331 12.04 -9.85 -11.53
CA SER A 331 11.79 -8.96 -10.39
C SER A 331 13.04 -8.76 -9.53
N ASP A 332 13.23 -7.54 -9.04
CA ASP A 332 14.34 -7.20 -8.12
C ASP A 332 14.19 -7.81 -6.73
N THR A 333 13.04 -8.39 -6.40
CA THR A 333 12.83 -9.14 -5.15
C THR A 333 13.50 -10.53 -5.19
N LEU A 334 13.78 -11.06 -6.38
CA LEU A 334 14.44 -12.35 -6.56
C LEU A 334 15.95 -12.24 -6.37
N SER A 335 16.56 -13.32 -5.81
CA SER A 335 18.01 -13.49 -5.84
C SER A 335 18.51 -13.63 -7.29
N GLU A 336 19.73 -13.22 -7.54
CA GLU A 336 20.36 -13.33 -8.88
C GLU A 336 20.34 -14.77 -9.43
N ASP A 337 20.39 -15.79 -8.55
CA ASP A 337 20.29 -17.19 -8.93
C ASP A 337 18.92 -17.63 -9.42
N CYS A 338 17.86 -16.86 -9.11
CA CYS A 338 16.47 -17.14 -9.49
C CYS A 338 15.97 -16.28 -10.65
N LYS A 339 16.55 -15.10 -10.89
CA LYS A 339 16.13 -14.20 -11.97
C LYS A 339 16.16 -14.87 -13.34
N GLY A 340 15.04 -14.73 -14.07
CA GLY A 340 14.87 -15.30 -15.42
C GLY A 340 14.83 -16.83 -15.50
N LYS A 341 14.96 -17.54 -14.38
CA LYS A 341 14.84 -19.00 -14.34
C LYS A 341 13.40 -19.44 -14.08
N TRP A 342 13.08 -20.68 -14.45
CA TRP A 342 11.79 -21.27 -14.13
C TRP A 342 11.71 -21.62 -12.64
N LEU A 343 10.73 -21.07 -11.97
CA LEU A 343 10.40 -21.29 -10.55
C LEU A 343 9.10 -22.09 -10.45
N ILE A 344 8.82 -22.70 -9.28
CA ILE A 344 7.60 -23.44 -9.02
C ILE A 344 6.64 -22.66 -8.14
N GLY A 345 5.36 -22.70 -8.50
CA GLY A 345 4.24 -22.25 -7.67
C GLY A 345 3.02 -23.13 -7.83
N TRP A 346 2.11 -23.06 -6.87
CA TRP A 346 0.84 -23.79 -6.90
C TRP A 346 -0.29 -23.05 -6.22
N SER A 347 -1.51 -23.39 -6.60
CA SER A 347 -2.73 -22.90 -5.96
C SER A 347 -3.82 -23.97 -5.95
N ASN A 348 -4.68 -23.95 -4.93
CA ASN A 348 -5.91 -24.70 -4.85
C ASN A 348 -7.17 -23.82 -4.81
N CYS A 349 -7.05 -22.53 -5.10
CA CYS A 349 -8.15 -21.54 -5.11
C CYS A 349 -8.90 -21.40 -3.76
N ASP A 350 -8.30 -21.78 -2.64
CA ASP A 350 -8.99 -21.74 -1.33
C ASP A 350 -8.06 -21.22 -0.22
N SER A 351 -7.05 -22.00 0.15
CA SER A 351 -6.17 -21.66 1.29
C SER A 351 -4.74 -22.13 1.10
N GLY A 352 -4.37 -22.47 -0.11
CA GLY A 352 -3.11 -23.14 -0.41
C GLY A 352 -2.42 -22.59 -1.66
N THR A 353 -2.30 -21.28 -1.77
CA THR A 353 -1.47 -20.65 -2.80
C THR A 353 -0.10 -20.42 -2.23
N PHE A 354 0.94 -20.82 -2.95
CA PHE A 354 2.29 -20.76 -2.44
C PHE A 354 3.37 -20.81 -3.52
N SER A 355 4.50 -20.14 -3.28
CA SER A 355 5.76 -20.28 -3.97
C SER A 355 6.90 -20.07 -2.97
N ASN A 356 7.95 -20.92 -3.02
CA ASN A 356 9.20 -20.74 -2.28
C ASN A 356 10.30 -20.13 -3.18
N PHE A 357 9.96 -19.81 -4.44
CA PHE A 357 10.94 -19.49 -5.47
C PHE A 357 11.95 -20.61 -5.72
N ASP A 358 11.57 -21.87 -5.46
CA ASP A 358 12.36 -23.03 -5.78
C ASP A 358 12.51 -23.19 -7.31
N LEU A 359 13.69 -23.61 -7.74
CA LEU A 359 13.97 -23.83 -9.17
C LEU A 359 13.17 -25.04 -9.69
N TYR A 360 12.50 -24.86 -10.82
CA TYR A 360 11.70 -25.92 -11.46
C TYR A 360 12.57 -27.15 -11.82
N ASP A 361 13.81 -26.94 -12.25
CA ASP A 361 14.73 -28.00 -12.69
C ASP A 361 15.06 -28.99 -11.57
N ASP A 362 15.01 -28.59 -10.30
CA ASP A 362 15.22 -29.48 -9.16
C ASP A 362 14.09 -30.52 -8.98
N TYR A 363 12.96 -30.28 -9.62
CA TYR A 363 11.76 -31.12 -9.53
C TYR A 363 11.39 -31.77 -10.86
N ALA A 364 11.88 -31.25 -11.98
CA ALA A 364 11.57 -31.72 -13.32
C ALA A 364 11.91 -33.20 -13.49
N LYS A 365 11.06 -33.92 -14.24
CA LYS A 365 11.21 -35.31 -14.66
C LYS A 365 10.85 -35.40 -16.14
N ASP A 366 11.08 -36.56 -16.72
CA ASP A 366 10.89 -36.83 -18.16
C ASP A 366 9.46 -36.54 -18.66
N THR A 367 8.46 -36.60 -17.75
CA THR A 367 7.08 -36.28 -18.08
C THR A 367 6.44 -35.31 -17.08
N PRO A 368 5.43 -34.51 -17.49
CA PRO A 368 4.69 -33.63 -16.58
C PRO A 368 4.10 -34.39 -15.39
N GLU A 369 3.54 -35.58 -15.59
CA GLU A 369 2.94 -36.39 -14.54
C GLU A 369 3.99 -36.86 -13.51
N ALA A 370 5.16 -37.24 -13.96
CA ALA A 370 6.28 -37.62 -13.09
C ALA A 370 6.81 -36.41 -12.31
N THR A 371 6.85 -35.23 -12.93
CA THR A 371 7.20 -33.95 -12.30
C THR A 371 6.19 -33.61 -11.21
N VAL A 372 4.88 -33.62 -11.50
CA VAL A 372 3.81 -33.36 -10.51
C VAL A 372 3.91 -34.33 -9.32
N LYS A 373 4.16 -35.62 -9.58
CA LYS A 373 4.33 -36.63 -8.53
C LYS A 373 5.57 -36.34 -7.65
N ASN A 374 6.65 -35.87 -8.25
CA ASN A 374 7.87 -35.48 -7.54
C ASN A 374 7.66 -34.23 -6.67
N ILE A 375 6.99 -33.20 -7.21
CA ILE A 375 6.63 -31.98 -6.49
C ILE A 375 5.75 -32.35 -5.28
N ARG A 376 4.70 -33.15 -5.51
CA ARG A 376 3.85 -33.64 -4.44
C ARG A 376 4.63 -34.29 -3.31
N LYS A 377 5.55 -35.21 -3.65
CA LYS A 377 6.36 -35.95 -2.67
C LYS A 377 7.27 -35.04 -1.85
N LYS A 378 7.84 -34.00 -2.48
CA LYS A 378 8.87 -33.14 -1.85
C LYS A 378 8.28 -31.96 -1.09
N LEU A 379 7.21 -31.34 -1.58
CA LEU A 379 6.72 -30.05 -1.10
C LEU A 379 5.36 -30.08 -0.43
N ILE A 380 4.48 -31.01 -0.84
CA ILE A 380 3.08 -30.96 -0.41
C ILE A 380 2.69 -32.26 0.36
N GLY A 381 3.57 -33.25 0.34
CA GLY A 381 3.71 -34.50 1.08
C GLY A 381 2.46 -35.22 1.53
#